data_4d9b2e1c2616cbfea26dad051d6b1390
#
_entry.id   4d9b2e1c2616cbfea26dad051d6b1390
#
_cell.length_a   1.000
_cell.length_b   1.000
_cell.length_c   1.000
_cell.angle_alpha   90.00
_cell.angle_beta   90.00
_cell.angle_gamma   90.00
#
_symmetry.space_group_name_H-M   'P 1'
#
loop_
_entity.id
_entity.type
_entity.pdbx_description
1 polymer ?
#
loop_
_entity_poly.entity_id
_entity_poly.type
_entity_poly.pdbx_seq_one_letter_code
_entity_poly.pdbx_strand_id
1 'polypeptide(L)'
;MTTNFESYLLGLYNNRSQAQSHPTEFPQVFILWEKVDGGYHSKQWYKRDGPDKPYREKYHKLVEVSETEVIMENYYLDWTRHEDCDMIFTFKDNQWHGKLLGDQCIVRGTKVVAEIHLTGPGLESRDKGFNPEGKLVWGSLGLYKFVRGE
;
A
#
# COMPACT_ATOMS: atom_id res chain seq x y z
N MET A 1 -4.40 -3.73 19.51
CA MET A 1 -4.04 -4.77 18.53
C MET A 1 -3.04 -5.72 19.18
N THR A 2 -3.24 -7.02 19.10
CA THR A 2 -2.39 -8.02 19.75
C THR A 2 -1.18 -8.40 18.89
N THR A 3 -1.25 -8.24 17.56
CA THR A 3 -0.13 -8.47 16.67
C THR A 3 0.79 -7.24 16.64
N ASN A 4 1.99 -7.43 16.08
CA ASN A 4 2.92 -6.31 15.86
C ASN A 4 2.69 -5.59 14.52
N PHE A 5 1.58 -5.89 13.83
CA PHE A 5 1.31 -5.36 12.49
C PHE A 5 1.32 -3.82 12.47
N GLU A 6 0.65 -3.20 13.44
CA GLU A 6 0.55 -1.75 13.52
C GLU A 6 1.92 -1.08 13.62
N SER A 7 2.83 -1.67 14.41
CA SER A 7 4.19 -1.12 14.56
C SER A 7 5.01 -1.23 13.26
N TYR A 8 4.70 -2.20 12.43
CA TYR A 8 5.34 -2.36 11.11
C TYR A 8 4.74 -1.41 10.07
N LEU A 9 3.47 -1.01 10.25
CA LEU A 9 2.72 -0.25 9.25
C LEU A 9 2.86 1.27 9.43
N LEU A 10 2.68 1.77 10.66
CA LEU A 10 2.53 3.21 10.90
C LEU A 10 3.83 3.97 10.67
N GLY A 11 3.72 5.12 10.02
CA GLY A 11 4.84 6.00 9.80
C GLY A 11 4.77 6.79 8.50
N LEU A 12 5.74 7.66 8.34
CA LEU A 12 5.96 8.39 7.10
C LEU A 12 7.15 7.76 6.39
N TYR A 13 6.96 7.42 5.11
CA TYR A 13 7.94 6.71 4.31
C TYR A 13 8.27 7.47 3.04
N ASN A 14 9.48 7.25 2.50
CA ASN A 14 9.81 7.72 1.17
C ASN A 14 10.82 6.79 0.50
N ASN A 15 10.92 6.90 -0.82
CA ASN A 15 11.84 6.10 -1.63
C ASN A 15 13.00 6.93 -2.19
N ARG A 16 13.48 7.91 -1.43
CA ARG A 16 14.53 8.85 -1.90
C ARG A 16 15.75 8.13 -2.48
N SER A 17 16.28 7.13 -1.77
CA SER A 17 17.47 6.39 -2.23
C SER A 17 17.22 5.71 -3.57
N GLN A 18 16.06 5.08 -3.72
CA GLN A 18 15.70 4.41 -4.97
C GLN A 18 15.52 5.41 -6.11
N ALA A 19 14.87 6.53 -5.85
CA ALA A 19 14.63 7.55 -6.87
C ALA A 19 15.94 8.21 -7.31
N GLN A 20 16.90 8.39 -6.41
CA GLN A 20 18.20 8.94 -6.74
C GLN A 20 19.06 7.96 -7.54
N SER A 21 18.96 6.67 -7.23
CA SER A 21 19.74 5.63 -7.93
C SER A 21 19.13 5.25 -9.28
N HIS A 22 17.81 5.40 -9.44
CA HIS A 22 17.08 4.98 -10.63
C HIS A 22 16.07 6.06 -11.05
N PRO A 23 16.53 7.27 -11.39
CA PRO A 23 15.64 8.42 -11.58
C PRO A 23 14.72 8.32 -12.78
N THR A 24 15.07 7.52 -13.79
CA THR A 24 14.21 7.32 -14.96
C THR A 24 13.13 6.27 -14.73
N GLU A 25 13.31 5.43 -13.72
CA GLU A 25 12.39 4.32 -13.43
C GLU A 25 11.45 4.66 -12.27
N PHE A 26 11.96 5.35 -11.24
CA PHE A 26 11.19 5.64 -10.03
C PHE A 26 11.19 7.12 -9.69
N PRO A 27 10.03 7.78 -9.73
CA PRO A 27 9.91 9.12 -9.13
C PRO A 27 10.01 9.03 -7.62
N GLN A 28 10.35 10.13 -6.96
CA GLN A 28 10.33 10.15 -5.50
C GLN A 28 8.89 10.32 -5.01
N VAL A 29 8.49 9.40 -4.13
CA VAL A 29 7.13 9.28 -3.58
C VAL A 29 7.20 9.25 -2.06
N PHE A 30 6.22 9.88 -1.40
CA PHE A 30 5.99 9.76 0.03
C PHE A 30 4.74 8.97 0.29
N ILE A 31 4.75 8.16 1.36
CA ILE A 31 3.58 7.43 1.85
C ILE A 31 3.44 7.72 3.33
N LEU A 32 2.25 8.15 3.75
CA LEU A 32 1.89 8.29 5.16
C LEU A 32 0.89 7.21 5.54
N TRP A 33 1.15 6.50 6.63
CA TRP A 33 0.22 5.61 7.30
C TRP A 33 0.02 6.10 8.72
N GLU A 34 -1.22 6.42 9.09
CA GLU A 34 -1.54 6.95 10.41
C GLU A 34 -2.83 6.35 10.96
N LYS A 35 -2.94 6.33 12.27
CA LYS A 35 -4.15 5.91 12.94
C LYS A 35 -5.11 7.09 13.05
N VAL A 36 -6.39 6.85 12.77
CA VAL A 36 -7.45 7.87 12.84
C VAL A 36 -8.66 7.31 13.57
N ASP A 37 -9.65 8.15 13.86
CA ASP A 37 -10.90 7.68 14.43
C ASP A 37 -11.58 6.71 13.45
N GLY A 38 -11.92 5.53 13.94
CA GLY A 38 -12.58 4.52 13.14
C GLY A 38 -11.66 3.59 12.36
N GLY A 39 -10.36 3.83 12.35
CA GLY A 39 -9.43 2.96 11.66
C GLY A 39 -8.10 3.60 11.32
N TYR A 40 -7.71 3.55 10.05
CA TYR A 40 -6.42 4.02 9.59
C TYR A 40 -6.59 4.85 8.32
N HIS A 41 -5.61 5.68 8.07
CA HIS A 41 -5.58 6.57 6.91
C HIS A 41 -4.24 6.42 6.22
N SER A 42 -4.25 6.33 4.89
CA SER A 42 -3.02 6.37 4.10
C SER A 42 -3.15 7.40 3.00
N LYS A 43 -2.04 8.04 2.66
CA LYS A 43 -1.97 8.85 1.45
C LYS A 43 -0.58 8.76 0.84
N GLN A 44 -0.54 8.89 -0.49
CA GLN A 44 0.68 8.85 -1.27
C GLN A 44 0.73 10.07 -2.17
N TRP A 45 1.91 10.71 -2.22
CA TRP A 45 2.07 11.87 -3.09
C TRP A 45 3.47 11.90 -3.68
N TYR A 46 3.56 12.47 -4.88
CA TYR A 46 4.87 12.74 -5.49
C TYR A 46 5.51 13.91 -4.78
N LYS A 47 6.82 13.85 -4.58
CA LYS A 47 7.58 14.95 -3.94
C LYS A 47 7.31 16.29 -4.63
N ARG A 48 7.24 16.29 -5.96
CA ARG A 48 7.02 17.52 -6.75
C ARG A 48 5.68 18.20 -6.47
N ASP A 49 4.67 17.42 -6.07
CA ASP A 49 3.30 17.93 -5.88
C ASP A 49 2.99 18.27 -4.42
N GLY A 50 3.68 17.63 -3.48
CA GLY A 50 3.49 17.85 -2.05
C GLY A 50 2.31 17.10 -1.45
N PRO A 51 2.22 17.10 -0.10
CA PRO A 51 1.21 16.31 0.63
C PRO A 51 -0.23 16.79 0.46
N ASP A 52 -0.43 18.01 -0.03
CA ASP A 52 -1.78 18.55 -0.25
C ASP A 52 -2.39 18.06 -1.56
N LYS A 53 -1.61 17.38 -2.38
CA LYS A 53 -2.05 16.84 -3.68
C LYS A 53 -1.71 15.36 -3.80
N PRO A 54 -2.27 14.50 -2.93
CA PRO A 54 -2.00 13.07 -3.02
C PRO A 54 -2.64 12.50 -4.28
N TYR A 55 -1.93 11.58 -4.92
CA TYR A 55 -2.51 10.85 -6.05
C TYR A 55 -3.29 9.61 -5.59
N ARG A 56 -3.12 9.22 -4.33
CA ARG A 56 -3.85 8.11 -3.71
C ARG A 56 -4.08 8.43 -2.24
N GLU A 57 -5.32 8.25 -1.81
CA GLU A 57 -5.70 8.48 -0.41
C GLU A 57 -6.87 7.58 -0.07
N LYS A 58 -6.78 6.87 1.05
CA LYS A 58 -7.80 5.91 1.49
C LYS A 58 -7.89 5.83 3.00
N TYR A 59 -9.04 5.31 3.46
CA TYR A 59 -9.20 4.82 4.82
C TYR A 59 -9.13 3.30 4.84
N HIS A 60 -8.82 2.74 6.00
CA HIS A 60 -8.65 1.30 6.19
C HIS A 60 -9.15 0.87 7.56
N LYS A 61 -9.58 -0.40 7.63
CA LYS A 61 -9.79 -1.08 8.91
C LYS A 61 -8.95 -2.36 8.89
N LEU A 62 -8.44 -2.72 10.07
CA LEU A 62 -7.61 -3.93 10.21
C LEU A 62 -8.37 -4.96 11.02
N VAL A 63 -8.40 -6.19 10.52
CA VAL A 63 -9.03 -7.33 11.20
C VAL A 63 -7.95 -8.36 11.48
N GLU A 64 -7.65 -8.60 12.76
CA GLU A 64 -6.73 -9.65 13.14
C GLU A 64 -7.39 -11.00 13.02
N VAL A 65 -6.91 -11.84 12.08
CA VAL A 65 -7.42 -13.20 11.88
C VAL A 65 -6.73 -14.15 12.84
N SER A 66 -5.43 -13.98 13.03
CA SER A 66 -4.59 -14.77 13.92
C SER A 66 -3.35 -13.97 14.30
N GLU A 67 -2.44 -14.57 15.05
CA GLU A 67 -1.17 -13.92 15.40
C GLU A 67 -0.29 -13.62 14.19
N THR A 68 -0.52 -14.32 13.08
CA THR A 68 0.29 -14.22 11.87
C THR A 68 -0.50 -13.77 10.64
N GLU A 69 -1.78 -13.41 10.81
CA GLU A 69 -2.61 -12.99 9.67
C GLU A 69 -3.48 -11.80 10.03
N VAL A 70 -3.45 -10.78 9.17
CA VAL A 70 -4.28 -9.57 9.30
C VAL A 70 -4.92 -9.27 7.96
N ILE A 71 -6.21 -8.98 7.95
CA ILE A 71 -6.91 -8.50 6.77
C ILE A 71 -7.00 -6.98 6.85
N MET A 72 -6.61 -6.32 5.77
CA MET A 72 -6.77 -4.87 5.62
C MET A 72 -7.95 -4.61 4.70
N GLU A 73 -9.02 -4.06 5.26
CA GLU A 73 -10.17 -3.60 4.50
C GLU A 73 -9.91 -2.20 4.00
N ASN A 74 -10.21 -1.94 2.74
CA ASN A 74 -9.97 -0.64 2.10
C ASN A 74 -11.30 0.11 1.92
N TYR A 75 -11.27 1.41 2.18
CA TYR A 75 -12.44 2.29 2.13
C TYR A 75 -12.11 3.56 1.39
N TYR A 76 -13.11 4.11 0.70
CA TYR A 76 -13.01 5.46 0.16
C TYR A 76 -13.06 6.49 1.31
N LEU A 77 -12.76 7.75 1.01
CA LEU A 77 -12.69 8.80 2.05
C LEU A 77 -14.03 9.13 2.71
N ASP A 78 -15.13 8.64 2.17
CA ASP A 78 -16.45 8.75 2.78
C ASP A 78 -16.79 7.51 3.63
N TRP A 79 -15.83 6.60 3.86
CA TRP A 79 -15.99 5.33 4.55
C TRP A 79 -16.90 4.33 3.84
N THR A 80 -17.12 4.51 2.54
CA THR A 80 -17.76 3.49 1.72
C THR A 80 -16.74 2.40 1.40
N ARG A 81 -17.13 1.13 1.53
CA ARG A 81 -16.23 -0.01 1.28
C ARG A 81 -15.76 -0.03 -0.17
N HIS A 82 -14.47 -0.21 -0.36
CA HIS A 82 -13.91 -0.48 -1.69
C HIS A 82 -14.01 -1.99 -1.92
N GLU A 83 -15.12 -2.41 -2.52
CA GLU A 83 -15.45 -3.83 -2.68
C GLU A 83 -14.37 -4.61 -3.40
N ASP A 84 -14.14 -5.85 -2.94
CA ASP A 84 -13.22 -6.81 -3.54
C ASP A 84 -11.76 -6.38 -3.59
N CYS A 85 -11.39 -5.33 -2.84
CA CYS A 85 -10.02 -4.81 -2.82
C CYS A 85 -9.34 -4.93 -1.46
N ASP A 86 -9.84 -5.79 -0.59
CA ASP A 86 -9.19 -6.08 0.69
C ASP A 86 -7.85 -6.78 0.44
N MET A 87 -6.94 -6.60 1.39
CA MET A 87 -5.65 -7.29 1.36
C MET A 87 -5.52 -8.23 2.56
N ILE A 88 -4.80 -9.31 2.36
CA ILE A 88 -4.41 -10.19 3.46
C ILE A 88 -2.90 -10.12 3.64
N PHE A 89 -2.49 -9.92 4.89
CA PHE A 89 -1.08 -9.86 5.28
C PHE A 89 -0.74 -11.07 6.13
N THR A 90 0.37 -11.71 5.81
CA THR A 90 0.87 -12.89 6.54
C THR A 90 2.27 -12.57 7.07
N PHE A 91 2.49 -12.87 8.37
CA PHE A 91 3.81 -12.67 9.00
C PHE A 91 4.69 -13.88 8.76
N LYS A 92 5.85 -13.64 8.13
CA LYS A 92 6.83 -14.68 7.83
C LYS A 92 8.21 -14.05 7.70
N ASP A 93 9.23 -14.69 8.28
CA ASP A 93 10.62 -14.25 8.20
C ASP A 93 10.79 -12.80 8.70
N ASN A 94 10.11 -12.48 9.80
CA ASN A 94 10.14 -11.16 10.44
C ASN A 94 9.59 -10.01 9.56
N GLN A 95 8.74 -10.33 8.60
CA GLN A 95 8.10 -9.35 7.72
C GLN A 95 6.62 -9.69 7.55
N TRP A 96 5.83 -8.67 7.23
CA TRP A 96 4.45 -8.86 6.85
C TRP A 96 4.34 -8.77 5.32
N HIS A 97 3.81 -9.82 4.72
CA HIS A 97 3.66 -9.92 3.27
C HIS A 97 2.18 -9.81 2.91
N GLY A 98 1.82 -8.78 2.16
CA GLY A 98 0.44 -8.49 1.79
C GLY A 98 0.18 -8.68 0.30
N LYS A 99 -0.99 -9.21 0.00
CA LYS A 99 -1.52 -9.35 -1.36
C LYS A 99 -3.03 -9.15 -1.32
N LEU A 100 -3.64 -8.93 -2.48
CA LEU A 100 -5.10 -8.85 -2.55
C LEU A 100 -5.73 -10.17 -2.10
N LEU A 101 -6.83 -10.05 -1.35
CA LEU A 101 -7.65 -11.18 -0.96
C LEU A 101 -8.63 -11.45 -2.10
N GLY A 102 -8.24 -12.33 -3.02
CA GLY A 102 -9.01 -12.61 -4.22
C GLY A 102 -8.48 -11.89 -5.47
N ASP A 103 -9.23 -11.96 -6.55
CA ASP A 103 -8.81 -11.46 -7.85
C ASP A 103 -9.86 -10.58 -8.56
N GLN A 104 -10.80 -10.04 -7.80
CA GLN A 104 -11.92 -9.26 -8.34
C GLN A 104 -11.78 -7.74 -8.09
N CYS A 105 -10.59 -7.27 -7.70
CA CYS A 105 -10.38 -5.84 -7.47
C CYS A 105 -10.28 -5.10 -8.81
N ILE A 106 -11.26 -4.23 -9.08
CA ILE A 106 -11.32 -3.45 -10.32
C ILE A 106 -11.21 -1.97 -9.95
N VAL A 107 -10.28 -1.27 -10.59
CA VAL A 107 -10.10 0.17 -10.42
C VAL A 107 -10.03 0.80 -11.80
N ARG A 108 -10.93 1.76 -12.07
CA ARG A 108 -11.00 2.46 -13.36
C ARG A 108 -11.05 1.49 -14.55
N GLY A 109 -11.83 0.41 -14.41
CA GLY A 109 -11.98 -0.58 -15.45
C GLY A 109 -10.81 -1.53 -15.63
N THR A 110 -9.80 -1.47 -14.76
CA THR A 110 -8.64 -2.37 -14.81
C THR A 110 -8.66 -3.33 -13.64
N LYS A 111 -8.22 -4.56 -13.90
CA LYS A 111 -8.02 -5.58 -12.86
C LYS A 111 -6.71 -5.30 -12.13
N VAL A 112 -6.78 -5.11 -10.83
CA VAL A 112 -5.63 -4.74 -10.03
C VAL A 112 -4.95 -5.97 -9.44
N VAL A 113 -3.61 -5.96 -9.47
CA VAL A 113 -2.76 -6.87 -8.72
C VAL A 113 -1.89 -6.00 -7.83
N ALA A 114 -1.86 -6.28 -6.52
CA ALA A 114 -1.15 -5.45 -5.57
C ALA A 114 -0.39 -6.31 -4.57
N GLU A 115 0.80 -5.85 -4.18
CA GLU A 115 1.56 -6.46 -3.10
C GLU A 115 2.21 -5.38 -2.25
N ILE A 116 2.28 -5.63 -0.94
CA ILE A 116 2.92 -4.75 0.03
C ILE A 116 3.69 -5.63 1.00
N HIS A 117 4.97 -5.30 1.23
CA HIS A 117 5.81 -5.99 2.20
C HIS A 117 6.26 -4.99 3.25
N LEU A 118 5.95 -5.27 4.52
CA LEU A 118 6.36 -4.43 5.64
C LEU A 118 7.59 -5.10 6.26
N THR A 119 8.73 -4.45 6.13
CA THR A 119 10.03 -5.05 6.46
C THR A 119 10.52 -4.72 7.88
N GLY A 120 9.83 -3.82 8.57
CA GLY A 120 10.27 -3.26 9.83
C GLY A 120 10.87 -1.88 9.63
N PRO A 121 12.06 -1.74 9.03
CA PRO A 121 12.60 -0.41 8.72
C PRO A 121 11.91 0.29 7.56
N GLY A 122 11.18 -0.45 6.72
CA GLY A 122 10.55 0.14 5.56
C GLY A 122 9.38 -0.64 5.01
N LEU A 123 9.03 -0.31 3.77
CA LEU A 123 7.89 -0.86 3.06
C LEU A 123 8.26 -1.02 1.60
N GLU A 124 7.92 -2.17 1.02
CA GLU A 124 8.07 -2.41 -0.42
C GLU A 124 6.70 -2.65 -1.01
N SER A 125 6.42 -2.06 -2.16
CA SER A 125 5.10 -2.21 -2.76
C SER A 125 5.15 -2.17 -4.27
N ARG A 126 4.15 -2.79 -4.89
CA ARG A 126 3.94 -2.78 -6.33
C ARG A 126 2.48 -2.99 -6.64
N ASP A 127 1.93 -2.10 -7.45
CA ASP A 127 0.56 -2.20 -7.96
C ASP A 127 0.61 -2.25 -9.48
N LYS A 128 -0.27 -3.05 -10.07
CA LYS A 128 -0.43 -3.14 -11.53
C LYS A 128 -1.90 -3.21 -11.87
N GLY A 129 -2.28 -2.59 -12.99
CA GLY A 129 -3.63 -2.69 -13.53
C GLY A 129 -3.60 -3.28 -14.93
N PHE A 130 -4.47 -4.26 -15.19
CA PHE A 130 -4.57 -4.96 -16.47
C PHE A 130 -5.95 -4.70 -17.10
N ASN A 131 -5.98 -4.50 -18.43
CA ASN A 131 -7.23 -4.34 -19.13
C ASN A 131 -7.93 -5.71 -19.33
N PRO A 132 -9.18 -5.74 -19.85
CA PRO A 132 -9.88 -7.02 -20.05
C PRO A 132 -9.15 -8.01 -20.95
N GLU A 133 -8.26 -7.54 -21.82
CA GLU A 133 -7.44 -8.39 -22.68
C GLU A 133 -6.17 -8.91 -21.97
N GLY A 134 -5.98 -8.58 -20.69
CA GLY A 134 -4.84 -9.02 -19.92
C GLY A 134 -3.57 -8.20 -20.14
N LYS A 135 -3.67 -7.04 -20.78
CA LYS A 135 -2.53 -6.19 -21.07
C LYS A 135 -2.30 -5.20 -19.92
N LEU A 136 -1.04 -5.00 -19.56
CA LEU A 136 -0.66 -4.02 -18.53
C LEU A 136 -0.99 -2.60 -19.01
N VAL A 137 -1.80 -1.88 -18.22
CA VAL A 137 -2.24 -0.52 -18.52
C VAL A 137 -1.51 0.50 -17.67
N TRP A 138 -1.27 0.18 -16.38
CA TRP A 138 -0.58 1.05 -15.45
C TRP A 138 0.13 0.24 -14.37
N GLY A 139 1.06 0.89 -13.68
CA GLY A 139 1.82 0.29 -12.59
C GLY A 139 3.28 0.08 -12.96
N SER A 140 4.09 -0.28 -11.98
CA SER A 140 5.52 -0.52 -12.17
C SER A 140 5.83 -2.00 -12.26
N LEU A 141 6.87 -2.35 -13.05
CA LEU A 141 7.36 -3.72 -13.10
C LEU A 141 8.20 -4.05 -11.87
N GLY A 142 8.88 -3.05 -11.30
CA GLY A 142 9.71 -3.22 -10.11
C GLY A 142 9.01 -2.79 -8.84
N LEU A 143 9.49 -3.31 -7.72
CA LEU A 143 9.01 -2.90 -6.40
C LEU A 143 9.51 -1.50 -6.06
N TYR A 144 8.60 -0.64 -5.58
CA TYR A 144 8.98 0.58 -4.90
C TYR A 144 9.54 0.20 -3.52
N LYS A 145 10.66 0.79 -3.14
CA LYS A 145 11.32 0.51 -1.87
C LYS A 145 11.39 1.77 -1.02
N PHE A 146 10.59 1.77 0.03
CA PHE A 146 10.45 2.92 0.92
C PHE A 146 11.17 2.69 2.25
N VAL A 147 11.71 3.77 2.81
CA VAL A 147 12.34 3.76 4.13
C VAL A 147 11.54 4.69 5.03
N ARG A 148 11.36 4.29 6.29
CA ARG A 148 10.61 5.04 7.28
C ARG A 148 11.44 6.19 7.85
N GLY A 149 10.78 7.33 8.09
CA GLY A 149 11.36 8.43 8.85
C GLY A 149 12.34 9.31 8.11
N GLU A 150 12.45 9.18 6.81
CA GLU A 150 13.37 10.00 6.02
C GLU A 150 12.69 11.21 5.39
#